data_24bb6c2e5e43708e363e2321c8a8f3cc
#
_entry.id   24bb6c2e5e43708e363e2321c8a8f3cc
#
_cell.length_a   1.000
_cell.length_b   1.000
_cell.length_c   1.000
_cell.angle_alpha   90.00
_cell.angle_beta   90.00
_cell.angle_gamma   90.00
#
_symmetry.space_group_name_H-M   'P 1'
#
loop_
_entity.id
_entity.type
_entity.pdbx_description
1 polymer ?
#
loop_
_entity_poly.entity_id
_entity_poly.type
_entity_poly.pdbx_seq_one_letter_code
_entity_poly.pdbx_strand_id
1 'polypeptide(L)'
;MTRPSDRQRELTRRELIRRATCAAFATAAVASTVRDLRLVNAAAAEALAAPATDYKALVCIFLGGGSDCNNFLIPIEDTPTGYQQYAANRSVAALPLGAFTPANTLNSLNNDGHTYGIHPSCPQLAALYNTGKLAFICNVGPLLFPITRAQFLLKSVAYPPQLFSHNDQVIQWQTSIPDRDSRTGWAGRVADLTHAMNNSNAVSMSISVAGVNTLEIGDVVNEYNIGTTGPQGLSASSTEVNNLNASLKSINNYSLTPASASFPQTNLYEVAYAGATKRAVDNFAAMNAAILPTDERTVAQGGSGWVWQTPFPTSSLGKQLKMIARCIAGRKTLGHQRQIYFVTLGGFDTHTAQFDVASGNTTIGTHANLLADLNACVNAFQAAIAQLRSAAGQLQMTSTDNVTGFTASDFGRTCVTNGGGTDHGWGSHHIVFGDQVVGQKTYGAFPNLTVNTGDDATSQGRWIPKISVDEYSATLAIWFGVPPSNLNMIFPNLGRFANPDLGFMASASPAPVPLAHGGVIAVSAAESIAPASSSKARPKPAPAKTPVKPAPVERPVMRRTAG
;
A
#
# COMPACT_ATOMS: atom_id res chain seq x y z
N MET A 1 -33.99 58.06 32.23
CA MET A 1 -33.59 56.63 32.31
C MET A 1 -32.76 56.30 31.11
N THR A 2 -31.47 56.37 31.27
CA THR A 2 -30.43 56.17 30.23
C THR A 2 -30.01 54.69 30.20
N ARG A 3 -30.05 54.08 29.04
CA ARG A 3 -29.58 52.70 28.82
C ARG A 3 -28.03 52.63 28.93
N PRO A 4 -27.46 51.58 29.51
CA PRO A 4 -26.01 51.41 29.56
C PRO A 4 -25.48 51.04 28.18
N SER A 5 -24.39 51.74 27.77
CA SER A 5 -23.65 51.51 26.55
C SER A 5 -22.90 50.18 26.57
N ASP A 6 -23.07 49.36 25.52
CA ASP A 6 -22.22 48.22 25.20
C ASP A 6 -20.78 48.69 24.98
N ARG A 7 -19.94 48.62 26.01
CA ARG A 7 -18.49 48.67 25.84
C ARG A 7 -18.02 47.38 25.22
N GLN A 8 -17.70 47.37 23.96
CA GLN A 8 -16.86 46.33 23.35
C GLN A 8 -15.55 46.25 24.15
N ARG A 9 -15.37 45.20 24.94
CA ARG A 9 -14.10 44.92 25.59
C ARG A 9 -13.09 44.54 24.50
N GLU A 10 -12.20 45.45 24.16
CA GLU A 10 -11.01 45.10 23.38
C GLU A 10 -10.19 44.08 24.17
N LEU A 11 -10.04 42.91 23.59
CA LEU A 11 -9.20 41.85 24.16
C LEU A 11 -7.75 42.33 24.12
N THR A 12 -7.10 42.40 25.25
CA THR A 12 -5.68 42.74 25.33
C THR A 12 -4.86 41.63 24.64
N ARG A 13 -3.72 41.97 24.02
CA ARG A 13 -2.79 41.02 23.37
C ARG A 13 -2.47 39.81 24.27
N ARG A 14 -2.43 40.04 25.59
CA ARG A 14 -2.16 39.03 26.61
C ARG A 14 -3.35 38.07 26.81
N GLU A 15 -4.57 38.58 26.77
CA GLU A 15 -5.79 37.75 26.81
C GLU A 15 -6.00 36.95 25.53
N LEU A 16 -5.68 37.52 24.36
CA LEU A 16 -5.73 36.83 23.10
C LEU A 16 -4.73 35.66 23.06
N ILE A 17 -3.47 35.90 23.49
CA ILE A 17 -2.45 34.85 23.57
C ILE A 17 -2.87 33.75 24.58
N ARG A 18 -3.39 34.13 25.75
CA ARG A 18 -3.84 33.16 26.75
C ARG A 18 -5.02 32.32 26.25
N ARG A 19 -5.98 32.91 25.54
CA ARG A 19 -7.11 32.17 24.96
C ARG A 19 -6.67 31.29 23.78
N ALA A 20 -5.74 31.73 22.95
CA ALA A 20 -5.17 30.95 21.87
C ALA A 20 -4.34 29.77 22.39
N THR A 21 -3.54 29.95 23.45
CA THR A 21 -2.83 28.84 24.10
C THR A 21 -3.80 27.83 24.75
N CYS A 22 -4.82 28.29 25.46
CA CYS A 22 -5.83 27.38 26.03
C CYS A 22 -6.60 26.61 24.94
N ALA A 23 -6.93 27.25 23.82
CA ALA A 23 -7.57 26.59 22.69
C ALA A 23 -6.64 25.56 22.03
N ALA A 24 -5.34 25.90 21.85
CA ALA A 24 -4.35 24.98 21.30
C ALA A 24 -4.11 23.77 22.22
N PHE A 25 -4.05 23.97 23.54
CA PHE A 25 -3.96 22.87 24.49
C PHE A 25 -5.24 22.01 24.54
N ALA A 26 -6.43 22.61 24.41
CA ALA A 26 -7.68 21.86 24.37
C ALA A 26 -7.79 21.02 23.10
N THR A 27 -7.38 21.54 21.93
CA THR A 27 -7.37 20.78 20.66
C THR A 27 -6.31 19.68 20.67
N ALA A 28 -5.13 19.93 21.25
CA ALA A 28 -4.11 18.89 21.44
C ALA A 28 -4.56 17.81 22.40
N ALA A 29 -5.24 18.16 23.51
CA ALA A 29 -5.79 17.21 24.45
C ALA A 29 -6.91 16.35 23.85
N VAL A 30 -7.82 16.96 23.05
CA VAL A 30 -8.87 16.20 22.34
C VAL A 30 -8.25 15.29 21.28
N ALA A 31 -7.23 15.74 20.54
CA ALA A 31 -6.53 14.90 19.56
C ALA A 31 -5.78 13.73 20.22
N SER A 32 -5.15 13.95 21.38
CA SER A 32 -4.51 12.88 22.15
C SER A 32 -5.55 11.91 22.72
N THR A 33 -6.67 12.40 23.26
CA THR A 33 -7.74 11.55 23.80
C THR A 33 -8.39 10.67 22.72
N VAL A 34 -8.59 11.21 21.51
CA VAL A 34 -9.10 10.41 20.37
C VAL A 34 -8.06 9.38 19.91
N ARG A 35 -6.78 9.73 19.93
CA ARG A 35 -5.70 8.78 19.66
C ARG A 35 -5.62 7.70 20.73
N ASP A 36 -5.70 8.07 22.00
CA ASP A 36 -5.64 7.16 23.13
C ASP A 36 -6.87 6.22 23.17
N LEU A 37 -8.06 6.71 22.77
CA LEU A 37 -9.25 5.88 22.59
C LEU A 37 -9.10 4.89 21.42
N ARG A 38 -8.41 5.27 20.33
CA ARG A 38 -8.09 4.34 19.24
C ARG A 38 -7.10 3.27 19.68
N LEU A 39 -6.08 3.64 20.44
CA LEU A 39 -5.12 2.71 21.03
C LEU A 39 -5.78 1.78 22.04
N VAL A 40 -6.69 2.30 22.88
CA VAL A 40 -7.49 1.49 23.83
C VAL A 40 -8.42 0.54 23.08
N ASN A 41 -9.05 0.96 21.98
CA ASN A 41 -9.86 0.08 21.14
C ASN A 41 -9.02 -0.96 20.40
N ALA A 42 -7.83 -0.59 19.93
CA ALA A 42 -6.89 -1.54 19.35
C ALA A 42 -6.39 -2.56 20.39
N ALA A 43 -6.03 -2.10 21.59
CA ALA A 43 -5.66 -2.96 22.72
C ALA A 43 -6.82 -3.83 23.23
N ALA A 44 -8.07 -3.33 23.18
CA ALA A 44 -9.25 -4.12 23.50
C ALA A 44 -9.56 -5.18 22.41
N ALA A 45 -9.31 -4.86 21.14
CA ALA A 45 -9.38 -5.83 20.04
C ALA A 45 -8.26 -6.89 20.17
N GLU A 46 -7.08 -6.49 20.61
CA GLU A 46 -5.95 -7.36 20.92
C GLU A 46 -6.28 -8.34 22.05
N ALA A 47 -6.92 -7.88 23.13
CA ALA A 47 -7.30 -8.72 24.27
C ALA A 47 -8.37 -9.78 23.92
N LEU A 48 -9.04 -9.64 22.79
CA LEU A 48 -10.07 -10.56 22.30
C LEU A 48 -9.60 -11.49 21.18
N ALA A 49 -8.41 -11.25 20.59
CA ALA A 49 -7.88 -12.05 19.50
C ALA A 49 -7.06 -13.22 20.04
N ALA A 50 -7.59 -14.43 19.95
CA ALA A 50 -6.77 -15.63 20.09
C ALA A 50 -5.80 -15.73 18.90
N PRO A 51 -4.60 -16.32 19.07
CA PRO A 51 -3.71 -16.60 17.96
C PRO A 51 -4.46 -17.33 16.83
N ALA A 52 -4.22 -16.91 15.59
CA ALA A 52 -4.87 -17.55 14.45
C ALA A 52 -4.37 -18.98 14.26
N THR A 53 -5.26 -19.87 13.84
CA THR A 53 -4.92 -21.27 13.56
C THR A 53 -4.42 -21.48 12.13
N ASP A 54 -4.69 -20.50 11.24
CA ASP A 54 -4.23 -20.45 9.86
C ASP A 54 -3.13 -19.40 9.68
N TYR A 55 -2.31 -19.57 8.66
CA TYR A 55 -1.33 -18.57 8.27
C TYR A 55 -1.79 -17.80 7.04
N LYS A 56 -1.69 -16.47 7.09
CA LYS A 56 -1.91 -15.59 5.94
C LYS A 56 -0.79 -14.58 5.77
N ALA A 57 -0.35 -14.42 4.53
CA ALA A 57 0.59 -13.37 4.16
C ALA A 57 0.05 -12.53 3.02
N LEU A 58 0.20 -11.20 3.14
CA LEU A 58 0.03 -10.22 2.06
C LEU A 58 1.40 -9.81 1.53
N VAL A 59 1.58 -9.81 0.21
CA VAL A 59 2.81 -9.39 -0.47
C VAL A 59 2.49 -8.28 -1.45
N CYS A 60 2.84 -7.04 -1.11
CA CYS A 60 2.72 -5.89 -1.98
C CYS A 60 3.91 -5.83 -2.93
N ILE A 61 3.67 -5.86 -4.24
CA ILE A 61 4.65 -5.53 -5.29
C ILE A 61 4.31 -4.13 -5.80
N PHE A 62 5.08 -3.13 -5.36
CA PHE A 62 4.86 -1.74 -5.76
C PHE A 62 5.58 -1.47 -7.09
N LEU A 63 4.81 -1.14 -8.13
CA LEU A 63 5.30 -0.83 -9.48
C LEU A 63 5.60 0.67 -9.55
N GLY A 64 6.80 1.07 -9.14
CA GLY A 64 7.15 2.48 -8.98
C GLY A 64 7.39 3.19 -10.30
N GLY A 65 6.74 4.35 -10.48
CA GLY A 65 6.84 5.20 -11.67
C GLY A 65 5.55 5.28 -12.51
N GLY A 66 4.47 4.63 -12.08
CA GLY A 66 3.20 4.63 -12.81
C GLY A 66 3.17 3.56 -13.90
N SER A 67 2.60 2.40 -13.60
CA SER A 67 2.52 1.28 -14.55
C SER A 67 1.55 1.56 -15.70
N ASP A 68 1.99 1.35 -16.95
CA ASP A 68 1.12 1.47 -18.12
C ASP A 68 0.16 0.28 -18.21
N CYS A 69 -0.99 0.44 -17.59
CA CYS A 69 -2.04 -0.55 -17.58
C CYS A 69 -2.65 -0.78 -18.98
N ASN A 70 -2.59 0.21 -19.89
CA ASN A 70 -3.16 0.11 -21.23
C ASN A 70 -2.39 -0.88 -22.13
N ASN A 71 -1.10 -1.14 -21.83
CA ASN A 71 -0.32 -2.19 -22.47
C ASN A 71 -0.05 -3.38 -21.54
N PHE A 72 -0.80 -3.51 -20.44
CA PHE A 72 -0.74 -4.66 -19.56
C PHE A 72 -1.96 -5.59 -19.73
N LEU A 73 -3.18 -5.03 -19.70
CA LEU A 73 -4.44 -5.73 -19.98
C LEU A 73 -5.10 -5.06 -21.19
N ILE A 74 -5.33 -5.79 -22.27
CA ILE A 74 -5.75 -5.27 -23.55
C ILE A 74 -7.02 -5.97 -24.03
N PRO A 75 -8.07 -5.24 -24.49
CA PRO A 75 -9.18 -5.85 -25.19
C PRO A 75 -8.70 -6.29 -26.59
N ILE A 76 -8.87 -7.55 -26.92
CA ILE A 76 -8.34 -8.15 -28.16
C ILE A 76 -9.40 -8.61 -29.14
N GLU A 77 -10.68 -8.46 -28.81
CA GLU A 77 -11.75 -8.62 -29.79
C GLU A 77 -11.67 -7.50 -30.84
N ASP A 78 -11.69 -7.86 -32.12
CA ASP A 78 -11.59 -6.91 -33.23
C ASP A 78 -12.93 -6.23 -33.49
N THR A 79 -13.29 -5.33 -32.57
CA THR A 79 -14.54 -4.55 -32.61
C THR A 79 -14.26 -3.06 -32.46
N PRO A 80 -15.19 -2.18 -32.86
CA PRO A 80 -15.03 -0.74 -32.72
C PRO A 80 -14.87 -0.25 -31.26
N THR A 81 -15.33 -1.01 -30.28
CA THR A 81 -15.23 -0.69 -28.85
C THR A 81 -14.13 -1.48 -28.12
N GLY A 82 -13.52 -2.44 -28.78
CA GLY A 82 -12.44 -3.29 -28.28
C GLY A 82 -11.08 -2.90 -28.87
N TYR A 83 -10.44 -3.86 -29.54
CA TYR A 83 -9.09 -3.67 -30.05
C TYR A 83 -8.93 -2.50 -31.03
N GLN A 84 -9.92 -2.26 -31.92
CA GLN A 84 -9.82 -1.16 -32.87
C GLN A 84 -9.72 0.19 -32.17
N GLN A 85 -10.50 0.41 -31.10
CA GLN A 85 -10.43 1.64 -30.31
C GLN A 85 -9.14 1.74 -29.51
N TYR A 86 -8.69 0.63 -28.90
CA TYR A 86 -7.40 0.57 -28.24
C TYR A 86 -6.28 0.96 -29.22
N ALA A 87 -6.21 0.32 -30.38
CA ALA A 87 -5.17 0.57 -31.38
C ALA A 87 -5.20 2.01 -31.91
N ALA A 88 -6.38 2.57 -32.16
CA ALA A 88 -6.54 3.95 -32.61
C ALA A 88 -6.02 4.96 -31.58
N ASN A 89 -6.33 4.75 -30.30
CA ASN A 89 -5.89 5.65 -29.21
C ASN A 89 -4.40 5.51 -28.90
N ARG A 90 -3.89 4.27 -28.90
CA ARG A 90 -2.47 3.99 -28.64
C ARG A 90 -1.56 4.34 -29.81
N SER A 91 -2.11 4.40 -31.04
CA SER A 91 -1.35 4.73 -32.23
C SER A 91 -0.04 3.91 -32.33
N VAL A 92 1.11 4.58 -32.39
CA VAL A 92 2.43 3.94 -32.49
C VAL A 92 2.83 3.11 -31.26
N ALA A 93 2.12 3.23 -30.14
CA ALA A 93 2.35 2.44 -28.92
C ALA A 93 1.42 1.22 -28.82
N ALA A 94 0.53 1.00 -29.79
CA ALA A 94 -0.37 -0.15 -29.80
C ALA A 94 0.40 -1.46 -29.97
N LEU A 95 0.09 -2.47 -29.14
CA LEU A 95 0.54 -3.84 -29.38
C LEU A 95 -0.21 -4.39 -30.59
N PRO A 96 0.45 -5.01 -31.58
CA PRO A 96 -0.23 -5.55 -32.75
C PRO A 96 -1.15 -6.71 -32.38
N LEU A 97 -2.34 -6.80 -32.96
CA LEU A 97 -3.29 -7.87 -32.67
C LEU A 97 -2.70 -9.26 -32.84
N GLY A 98 -1.82 -9.44 -33.84
CA GLY A 98 -1.12 -10.71 -34.09
C GLY A 98 -0.08 -11.11 -33.02
N ALA A 99 0.21 -10.24 -32.06
CA ALA A 99 1.07 -10.59 -30.92
C ALA A 99 0.33 -11.40 -29.83
N PHE A 100 -1.02 -11.41 -29.90
CA PHE A 100 -1.83 -12.18 -28.95
C PHE A 100 -2.02 -13.61 -29.45
N THR A 101 -1.48 -14.55 -28.71
CA THR A 101 -1.51 -15.98 -28.97
C THR A 101 -2.26 -16.69 -27.81
N PRO A 102 -2.56 -17.97 -27.90
CA PRO A 102 -3.14 -18.70 -26.76
C PRO A 102 -2.32 -18.61 -25.46
N ALA A 103 -1.01 -18.34 -25.57
CA ALA A 103 -0.13 -18.24 -24.40
C ALA A 103 -0.32 -16.94 -23.60
N ASN A 104 -0.90 -15.89 -24.18
CA ASN A 104 -1.15 -14.62 -23.55
C ASN A 104 -2.59 -14.11 -23.73
N THR A 105 -3.49 -14.98 -24.18
CA THR A 105 -4.94 -14.76 -24.18
C THR A 105 -5.54 -15.20 -22.84
N LEU A 106 -6.43 -14.40 -22.28
CA LEU A 106 -7.08 -14.66 -21.01
C LEU A 106 -8.46 -15.29 -21.22
N ASN A 107 -8.66 -16.48 -20.66
CA ASN A 107 -9.95 -17.19 -20.68
C ASN A 107 -10.84 -16.65 -19.55
N SER A 108 -11.30 -15.40 -19.69
CA SER A 108 -12.08 -14.73 -18.67
C SER A 108 -13.45 -15.38 -18.45
N LEU A 109 -13.85 -15.50 -17.18
CA LEU A 109 -15.21 -15.91 -16.79
C LEU A 109 -16.17 -14.73 -16.75
N ASN A 110 -15.72 -13.51 -17.04
CA ASN A 110 -16.57 -12.35 -17.14
C ASN A 110 -17.35 -12.37 -18.47
N ASN A 111 -18.55 -11.80 -18.42
CA ASN A 111 -19.35 -11.55 -19.59
C ASN A 111 -19.61 -10.03 -19.72
N ASP A 112 -18.51 -9.29 -19.81
CA ASP A 112 -18.51 -7.81 -19.92
C ASP A 112 -18.42 -7.33 -21.39
N GLY A 113 -18.45 -8.25 -22.33
CA GLY A 113 -18.38 -7.97 -23.76
C GLY A 113 -16.95 -7.90 -24.31
N HIS A 114 -15.93 -8.11 -23.47
CA HIS A 114 -14.54 -8.07 -23.88
C HIS A 114 -13.86 -9.44 -23.81
N THR A 115 -12.96 -9.67 -24.76
CA THR A 115 -11.95 -10.72 -24.70
C THR A 115 -10.61 -10.07 -24.42
N TYR A 116 -9.91 -10.54 -23.40
CA TYR A 116 -8.68 -9.89 -22.96
C TYR A 116 -7.44 -10.68 -23.36
N GLY A 117 -6.39 -9.92 -23.69
CA GLY A 117 -5.01 -10.40 -23.75
C GLY A 117 -4.17 -9.67 -22.71
N ILE A 118 -3.12 -10.34 -22.27
CA ILE A 118 -2.06 -9.73 -21.45
C ILE A 118 -0.85 -9.45 -22.33
N HIS A 119 -0.02 -8.48 -21.95
CA HIS A 119 1.22 -8.18 -22.71
C HIS A 119 2.00 -9.46 -23.07
N PRO A 120 2.52 -9.60 -24.30
CA PRO A 120 3.21 -10.82 -24.74
C PRO A 120 4.39 -11.26 -23.87
N SER A 121 4.99 -10.36 -23.10
CA SER A 121 6.03 -10.67 -22.13
C SER A 121 5.52 -11.37 -20.84
N CYS A 122 4.21 -11.64 -20.72
CA CYS A 122 3.59 -12.14 -19.49
C CYS A 122 2.90 -13.52 -19.62
N PRO A 123 3.48 -14.52 -20.29
CA PRO A 123 2.79 -15.80 -20.53
C PRO A 123 2.52 -16.58 -19.24
N GLN A 124 3.38 -16.48 -18.19
CA GLN A 124 3.16 -17.18 -16.93
C GLN A 124 2.05 -16.51 -16.09
N LEU A 125 1.91 -15.19 -16.14
CA LEU A 125 0.77 -14.49 -15.53
C LEU A 125 -0.54 -14.87 -16.23
N ALA A 126 -0.54 -15.01 -17.57
CA ALA A 126 -1.70 -15.53 -18.30
C ALA A 126 -2.05 -16.95 -17.86
N ALA A 127 -1.06 -17.82 -17.69
CA ALA A 127 -1.27 -19.18 -17.19
C ALA A 127 -1.84 -19.20 -15.77
N LEU A 128 -1.34 -18.34 -14.86
CA LEU A 128 -1.91 -18.17 -13.52
C LEU A 128 -3.36 -17.68 -13.57
N TYR A 129 -3.66 -16.72 -14.45
CA TYR A 129 -5.03 -16.27 -14.67
C TYR A 129 -5.93 -17.41 -15.16
N ASN A 130 -5.53 -18.11 -16.21
CA ASN A 130 -6.29 -19.17 -16.83
C ASN A 130 -6.47 -20.42 -15.94
N THR A 131 -5.67 -20.55 -14.87
CA THR A 131 -5.81 -21.59 -13.84
C THR A 131 -6.56 -21.09 -12.59
N GLY A 132 -7.15 -19.89 -12.62
CA GLY A 132 -7.94 -19.36 -11.53
C GLY A 132 -7.14 -18.84 -10.33
N LYS A 133 -5.82 -18.65 -10.47
CA LYS A 133 -4.92 -18.17 -9.40
C LYS A 133 -4.52 -16.70 -9.51
N LEU A 134 -5.07 -16.00 -10.50
CA LEU A 134 -4.85 -14.58 -10.71
C LEU A 134 -6.14 -13.91 -11.15
N ALA A 135 -6.38 -12.71 -10.66
CA ALA A 135 -7.44 -11.81 -11.08
C ALA A 135 -6.86 -10.44 -11.48
N PHE A 136 -7.50 -9.75 -12.42
CA PHE A 136 -7.28 -8.34 -12.67
C PHE A 136 -8.30 -7.50 -11.93
N ILE A 137 -7.84 -6.41 -11.32
CA ILE A 137 -8.68 -5.38 -10.72
C ILE A 137 -8.54 -4.15 -11.59
N CYS A 138 -9.61 -3.82 -12.31
CA CYS A 138 -9.58 -2.80 -13.35
C CYS A 138 -9.80 -1.41 -12.79
N ASN A 139 -9.04 -0.45 -13.30
CA ASN A 139 -9.23 0.98 -13.12
C ASN A 139 -9.32 1.40 -11.63
N VAL A 140 -8.31 1.00 -10.85
CA VAL A 140 -8.13 1.35 -9.43
C VAL A 140 -7.29 2.61 -9.30
N GLY A 141 -7.64 3.48 -8.39
CA GLY A 141 -6.83 4.65 -8.07
C GLY A 141 -7.32 5.42 -6.85
N PRO A 142 -6.55 6.41 -6.37
CA PRO A 142 -6.98 7.25 -5.26
C PRO A 142 -8.23 8.04 -5.61
N LEU A 143 -9.24 7.96 -4.76
CA LEU A 143 -10.50 8.70 -4.87
C LEU A 143 -10.90 9.27 -3.51
N LEU A 144 -11.59 10.41 -3.50
CA LEU A 144 -12.30 10.91 -2.31
C LEU A 144 -13.77 10.51 -2.33
N PHE A 145 -14.36 10.49 -3.51
CA PHE A 145 -15.74 10.11 -3.79
C PHE A 145 -15.79 9.49 -5.19
N PRO A 146 -16.77 8.65 -5.51
CA PRO A 146 -17.07 8.31 -6.89
C PRO A 146 -17.29 9.60 -7.69
N ILE A 147 -16.62 9.73 -8.83
CA ILE A 147 -16.63 10.96 -9.62
C ILE A 147 -16.78 10.65 -11.12
N THR A 148 -17.61 11.42 -11.78
CA THR A 148 -17.76 11.39 -13.24
C THR A 148 -16.87 12.43 -13.90
N ARG A 149 -16.60 12.27 -15.20
CA ARG A 149 -15.85 13.25 -15.98
C ARG A 149 -16.46 14.67 -15.89
N ALA A 150 -17.78 14.79 -16.01
CA ALA A 150 -18.45 16.09 -15.91
C ALA A 150 -18.20 16.75 -14.54
N GLN A 151 -18.31 15.99 -13.46
CA GLN A 151 -18.04 16.47 -12.10
C GLN A 151 -16.57 16.87 -11.91
N PHE A 152 -15.64 16.10 -12.49
CA PHE A 152 -14.21 16.40 -12.45
C PHE A 152 -13.90 17.72 -13.17
N LEU A 153 -14.41 17.90 -14.40
CA LEU A 153 -14.18 19.11 -15.19
C LEU A 153 -14.83 20.35 -14.55
N LEU A 154 -16.03 20.22 -13.98
CA LEU A 154 -16.72 21.28 -13.27
C LEU A 154 -16.20 21.51 -11.84
N LYS A 155 -15.30 20.63 -11.35
CA LYS A 155 -14.81 20.64 -9.95
C LYS A 155 -15.95 20.66 -8.93
N SER A 156 -17.08 20.01 -9.25
CA SER A 156 -18.27 19.98 -8.41
C SER A 156 -18.23 18.92 -7.33
N VAL A 157 -17.33 17.93 -7.44
CA VAL A 157 -17.03 16.90 -6.43
C VAL A 157 -15.54 16.97 -6.11
N ALA A 158 -15.20 16.84 -4.84
CA ALA A 158 -13.81 16.83 -4.40
C ALA A 158 -13.09 15.57 -4.92
N TYR A 159 -11.86 15.74 -5.34
CA TYR A 159 -10.96 14.68 -5.79
C TYR A 159 -9.58 14.84 -5.11
N PRO A 160 -8.71 13.81 -5.14
CA PRO A 160 -7.40 13.88 -4.49
C PRO A 160 -6.59 15.09 -4.97
N PRO A 161 -5.90 15.79 -4.06
CA PRO A 161 -5.00 16.87 -4.45
C PRO A 161 -3.80 16.31 -5.21
N GLN A 162 -3.12 17.17 -5.97
CA GLN A 162 -1.86 16.87 -6.67
C GLN A 162 -1.93 15.59 -7.52
N LEU A 163 -3.04 15.37 -8.22
CA LEU A 163 -3.15 14.27 -9.20
C LEU A 163 -1.99 14.35 -10.20
N PHE A 164 -1.51 13.20 -10.61
CA PHE A 164 -0.40 13.02 -11.55
C PHE A 164 0.98 13.36 -10.98
N SER A 165 1.11 13.57 -9.68
CA SER A 165 2.38 13.70 -8.96
C SER A 165 2.77 12.37 -8.31
N HIS A 166 3.98 11.87 -8.59
CA HIS A 166 4.49 10.63 -8.02
C HIS A 166 4.45 10.65 -6.50
N ASN A 167 5.07 11.66 -5.88
CA ASN A 167 5.21 11.74 -4.43
C ASN A 167 3.85 11.72 -3.73
N ASP A 168 2.89 12.48 -4.25
CA ASP A 168 1.58 12.61 -3.64
C ASP A 168 0.75 11.33 -3.83
N GLN A 169 0.73 10.77 -5.05
CA GLN A 169 -0.09 9.59 -5.32
C GLN A 169 0.50 8.30 -4.73
N VAL A 170 1.82 8.18 -4.59
CA VAL A 170 2.45 7.10 -3.80
C VAL A 170 1.94 7.13 -2.37
N ILE A 171 1.95 8.30 -1.72
CA ILE A 171 1.44 8.46 -0.35
C ILE A 171 -0.05 8.16 -0.29
N GLN A 172 -0.85 8.66 -1.24
CA GLN A 172 -2.29 8.41 -1.32
C GLN A 172 -2.61 6.91 -1.45
N TRP A 173 -1.85 6.17 -2.25
CA TRP A 173 -1.95 4.73 -2.37
C TRP A 173 -1.57 4.00 -1.08
N GLN A 174 -0.45 4.37 -0.50
CA GLN A 174 0.07 3.68 0.69
C GLN A 174 -0.73 4.00 1.94
N THR A 175 -1.30 5.20 2.03
CA THR A 175 -2.12 5.59 3.19
C THR A 175 -3.59 5.24 3.03
N SER A 176 -4.12 5.19 1.79
CA SER A 176 -5.57 5.18 1.52
C SER A 176 -6.31 6.32 2.23
N ILE A 177 -5.64 7.47 2.38
CA ILE A 177 -6.19 8.71 2.98
C ILE A 177 -5.78 9.89 2.09
N PRO A 178 -6.38 10.04 0.90
CA PRO A 178 -5.93 11.02 -0.08
C PRO A 178 -6.40 12.46 0.20
N ASP A 179 -7.19 12.72 1.24
CA ASP A 179 -7.74 14.02 1.57
C ASP A 179 -6.98 14.79 2.66
N ARG A 180 -5.99 14.17 3.28
CA ARG A 180 -5.18 14.78 4.36
C ARG A 180 -3.88 14.02 4.57
N ASP A 181 -2.95 14.66 5.26
CA ASP A 181 -1.71 14.01 5.68
C ASP A 181 -1.97 12.85 6.63
N SER A 182 -1.29 11.74 6.39
CA SER A 182 -1.27 10.56 7.26
C SER A 182 0.16 10.09 7.46
N ARG A 183 0.48 9.74 8.70
CA ARG A 183 1.79 9.16 9.06
C ARG A 183 1.78 7.63 8.99
N THR A 184 0.60 7.02 8.88
CA THR A 184 0.43 5.57 8.86
C THR A 184 -0.12 5.09 7.53
N GLY A 185 0.36 3.94 7.08
CA GLY A 185 -0.16 3.25 5.91
C GLY A 185 -1.35 2.36 6.25
N TRP A 186 -2.13 2.00 5.23
CA TRP A 186 -3.28 1.14 5.45
C TRP A 186 -2.87 -0.26 5.92
N ALA A 187 -1.77 -0.81 5.40
CA ALA A 187 -1.28 -2.12 5.81
C ALA A 187 -0.68 -2.10 7.24
N GLY A 188 -0.03 -0.99 7.64
CA GLY A 188 0.39 -0.78 9.03
C GLY A 188 -0.80 -0.73 9.99
N ARG A 189 -1.90 -0.04 9.62
CA ARG A 189 -3.14 -0.06 10.43
C ARG A 189 -3.81 -1.43 10.46
N VAL A 190 -3.71 -2.23 9.38
CA VAL A 190 -4.12 -3.65 9.39
C VAL A 190 -3.26 -4.43 10.38
N ALA A 191 -1.94 -4.23 10.35
CA ALA A 191 -1.03 -4.89 11.28
C ALA A 191 -1.33 -4.53 12.74
N ASP A 192 -1.64 -3.26 13.05
CA ASP A 192 -2.04 -2.81 14.39
C ASP A 192 -3.26 -3.56 14.93
N LEU A 193 -4.19 -3.96 14.07
CA LEU A 193 -5.39 -4.72 14.47
C LEU A 193 -5.19 -6.24 14.49
N THR A 194 -4.18 -6.74 13.80
CA THR A 194 -4.03 -8.20 13.58
C THR A 194 -2.76 -8.80 14.20
N HIS A 195 -1.84 -7.98 14.74
CA HIS A 195 -0.58 -8.50 15.31
C HIS A 195 -0.80 -9.47 16.49
N ALA A 196 -1.87 -9.30 17.26
CA ALA A 196 -2.25 -10.22 18.33
C ALA A 196 -2.64 -11.63 17.83
N MET A 197 -2.93 -11.77 16.53
CA MET A 197 -3.15 -13.09 15.92
C MET A 197 -1.88 -13.92 15.79
N ASN A 198 -0.70 -13.35 16.05
CA ASN A 198 0.58 -14.03 16.05
C ASN A 198 0.88 -14.66 17.41
N ASN A 199 1.61 -15.77 17.41
CA ASN A 199 2.09 -16.41 18.66
C ASN A 199 3.27 -15.64 19.27
N SER A 200 3.98 -14.85 18.48
CA SER A 200 5.09 -14.00 18.92
C SER A 200 5.15 -12.75 18.03
N ASN A 201 5.48 -11.63 18.66
CA ASN A 201 5.72 -10.33 18.02
C ASN A 201 7.15 -9.82 18.31
N ALA A 202 8.08 -10.73 18.62
CA ALA A 202 9.47 -10.39 18.85
C ALA A 202 10.11 -9.72 17.62
N VAL A 203 9.84 -10.28 16.42
CA VAL A 203 10.10 -9.63 15.13
C VAL A 203 8.78 -9.08 14.61
N SER A 204 8.80 -7.92 13.97
CA SER A 204 7.59 -7.35 13.36
C SER A 204 6.99 -8.28 12.31
N MET A 205 5.68 -8.34 12.26
CA MET A 205 4.95 -9.04 11.20
C MET A 205 4.97 -8.29 9.86
N SER A 206 5.29 -7.00 9.86
CA SER A 206 5.44 -6.14 8.68
C SER A 206 6.92 -6.12 8.29
N ILE A 207 7.25 -6.63 7.11
CA ILE A 207 8.64 -6.86 6.68
C ILE A 207 8.85 -6.26 5.29
N SER A 208 9.68 -5.23 5.21
CA SER A 208 10.09 -4.62 3.95
C SER A 208 11.43 -5.17 3.46
N VAL A 209 11.52 -5.50 2.17
CA VAL A 209 12.78 -5.81 1.49
C VAL A 209 13.19 -4.68 0.53
N ALA A 210 12.41 -3.61 0.48
CA ALA A 210 12.61 -2.45 -0.38
C ALA A 210 12.94 -1.15 0.39
N GLY A 211 13.30 -1.25 1.66
CA GLY A 211 13.55 -0.09 2.52
C GLY A 211 12.28 0.45 3.17
N VAL A 212 12.39 1.62 3.79
CA VAL A 212 11.28 2.27 4.51
C VAL A 212 10.18 2.68 3.52
N ASN A 213 8.94 2.37 3.88
CA ASN A 213 7.76 2.73 3.10
C ASN A 213 6.61 3.13 4.04
N THR A 214 5.71 3.99 3.57
CA THR A 214 4.56 4.42 4.39
C THR A 214 3.52 3.32 4.54
N LEU A 215 3.39 2.40 3.57
CA LEU A 215 2.38 1.34 3.55
C LEU A 215 2.35 0.53 4.85
N GLU A 216 3.52 0.15 5.35
CA GLU A 216 3.70 -0.77 6.48
C GLU A 216 3.80 -0.07 7.84
N ILE A 217 3.81 1.27 7.89
CA ILE A 217 3.88 2.01 9.15
C ILE A 217 2.51 2.03 9.82
N GLY A 218 2.41 1.44 11.01
CA GLY A 218 1.25 1.53 11.90
C GLY A 218 1.46 2.54 13.04
N ASP A 219 0.50 2.65 13.93
CA ASP A 219 0.64 3.39 15.19
C ASP A 219 1.38 2.57 16.26
N VAL A 220 1.29 1.23 16.19
CA VAL A 220 1.89 0.26 17.11
C VAL A 220 2.94 -0.59 16.40
N VAL A 221 2.58 -1.14 15.25
CA VAL A 221 3.47 -2.01 14.44
C VAL A 221 4.25 -1.16 13.46
N ASN A 222 5.58 -1.27 13.53
CA ASN A 222 6.48 -0.67 12.54
C ASN A 222 7.10 -1.76 11.67
N GLU A 223 7.49 -1.40 10.45
CA GLU A 223 8.15 -2.35 9.55
C GLU A 223 9.53 -2.79 10.09
N TYR A 224 9.89 -4.03 9.78
CA TYR A 224 11.22 -4.57 9.90
C TYR A 224 11.88 -4.59 8.51
N ASN A 225 12.94 -3.81 8.33
CA ASN A 225 13.66 -3.76 7.08
C ASN A 225 14.73 -4.85 7.01
N ILE A 226 14.73 -5.65 5.95
CA ILE A 226 15.71 -6.71 5.69
C ILE A 226 16.30 -6.56 4.29
N GLY A 227 17.60 -6.78 4.15
CA GLY A 227 18.24 -6.79 2.83
C GLY A 227 17.95 -8.09 2.06
N THR A 228 18.19 -8.07 0.74
CA THR A 228 18.04 -9.26 -0.13
C THR A 228 19.03 -10.37 0.21
N THR A 229 20.08 -10.07 0.97
CA THR A 229 21.10 -11.03 1.46
C THR A 229 20.82 -11.54 2.88
N GLY A 230 19.84 -10.99 3.56
CA GLY A 230 19.47 -11.33 4.94
C GLY A 230 19.50 -10.13 5.87
N PRO A 231 19.26 -10.36 7.16
CA PRO A 231 19.32 -9.31 8.17
C PRO A 231 20.74 -8.79 8.32
N GLN A 232 20.88 -7.49 8.56
CA GLN A 232 22.17 -6.86 8.84
C GLN A 232 22.48 -6.97 10.34
N GLY A 233 23.56 -7.66 10.66
CA GLY A 233 24.07 -7.75 12.03
C GLY A 233 25.06 -6.63 12.37
N LEU A 234 25.38 -6.50 13.63
CA LEU A 234 26.49 -5.66 14.06
C LEU A 234 27.81 -6.28 13.59
N SER A 235 28.69 -5.47 13.00
CA SER A 235 30.04 -5.87 12.61
C SER A 235 30.96 -5.90 13.85
N ALA A 236 30.70 -6.87 14.74
CA ALA A 236 31.41 -7.03 16.01
C ALA A 236 31.57 -8.52 16.33
N SER A 237 32.58 -8.86 17.14
CA SER A 237 32.77 -10.23 17.62
C SER A 237 31.62 -10.68 18.52
N SER A 238 31.41 -11.99 18.64
CA SER A 238 30.40 -12.55 19.55
C SER A 238 30.54 -12.07 20.99
N THR A 239 31.79 -11.87 21.47
CA THR A 239 32.06 -11.33 22.80
C THR A 239 31.60 -9.88 22.93
N GLU A 240 31.87 -9.03 21.94
CA GLU A 240 31.43 -7.63 21.93
C GLU A 240 29.91 -7.54 21.86
N VAL A 241 29.26 -8.36 21.04
CA VAL A 241 27.78 -8.44 20.97
C VAL A 241 27.19 -8.89 22.30
N ASN A 242 27.80 -9.88 22.99
CA ASN A 242 27.35 -10.33 24.31
C ASN A 242 27.52 -9.25 25.38
N ASN A 243 28.65 -8.53 25.38
CA ASN A 243 28.90 -7.41 26.28
C ASN A 243 27.92 -6.26 26.04
N LEU A 244 27.66 -5.92 24.76
CA LEU A 244 26.65 -4.94 24.41
C LEU A 244 25.24 -5.36 24.87
N ASN A 245 24.87 -6.62 24.66
CA ASN A 245 23.60 -7.16 25.14
C ASN A 245 23.45 -7.09 26.66
N ALA A 246 24.50 -7.40 27.40
CA ALA A 246 24.51 -7.29 28.85
C ALA A 246 24.32 -5.82 29.29
N SER A 247 25.02 -4.89 28.64
CA SER A 247 24.91 -3.46 28.92
C SER A 247 23.51 -2.92 28.57
N LEU A 248 22.96 -3.30 27.42
CA LEU A 248 21.62 -2.91 27.01
C LEU A 248 20.54 -3.48 27.93
N LYS A 249 20.70 -4.71 28.42
CA LYS A 249 19.84 -5.30 29.44
C LYS A 249 19.86 -4.52 30.74
N SER A 250 21.04 -4.07 31.19
CA SER A 250 21.16 -3.28 32.42
C SER A 250 20.46 -1.92 32.31
N ILE A 251 20.50 -1.30 31.14
CA ILE A 251 19.79 -0.03 30.86
C ILE A 251 18.27 -0.25 30.78
N ASN A 252 17.82 -1.34 30.15
CA ASN A 252 16.40 -1.63 29.93
C ASN A 252 15.70 -2.31 31.11
N ASN A 253 16.44 -3.05 31.98
CA ASN A 253 15.88 -3.72 33.15
C ASN A 253 15.65 -2.73 34.32
N TYR A 254 15.35 -1.51 34.04
CA TYR A 254 14.89 -0.57 35.02
C TYR A 254 13.55 -1.05 35.60
N SER A 255 13.66 -1.81 36.70
CA SER A 255 12.50 -2.16 37.50
C SER A 255 12.14 -0.98 38.39
N LEU A 256 10.87 -0.56 38.35
CA LEU A 256 10.28 0.44 39.25
C LEU A 256 10.24 -0.03 40.71
N THR A 257 10.87 -1.17 41.04
CA THR A 257 10.96 -1.66 42.40
C THR A 257 12.27 -1.21 43.08
N PRO A 258 12.22 -0.57 44.28
CA PRO A 258 13.36 0.06 44.91
C PRO A 258 14.51 -0.86 45.38
N ALA A 259 14.42 -2.19 45.16
CA ALA A 259 15.31 -3.17 45.78
C ALA A 259 16.55 -3.53 44.94
N SER A 260 16.72 -3.04 43.73
CA SER A 260 17.92 -3.25 42.90
C SER A 260 18.48 -1.92 42.42
N ALA A 261 19.15 -1.23 43.34
CA ALA A 261 19.79 0.05 43.10
C ALA A 261 21.10 -0.12 42.30
N SER A 262 20.99 -0.29 40.99
CA SER A 262 22.00 0.11 40.05
C SER A 262 21.43 1.24 39.21
N PHE A 263 21.79 2.46 39.53
CA PHE A 263 21.51 3.75 38.89
C PHE A 263 20.36 3.78 37.88
N PRO A 264 19.19 4.28 38.28
CA PRO A 264 18.07 4.41 37.38
C PRO A 264 18.42 5.38 36.25
N GLN A 265 18.43 4.92 35.00
CA GLN A 265 18.49 5.82 33.86
C GLN A 265 17.21 6.63 33.85
N THR A 266 17.32 7.91 34.17
CA THR A 266 16.21 8.87 34.16
C THR A 266 16.03 9.52 32.79
N ASN A 267 17.00 9.34 31.89
CA ASN A 267 16.96 9.88 30.55
C ASN A 267 16.14 8.96 29.63
N LEU A 268 14.92 9.38 29.31
CA LEU A 268 14.00 8.64 28.45
C LEU A 268 14.56 8.36 27.04
N TYR A 269 15.43 9.24 26.53
CA TYR A 269 16.07 9.04 25.22
C TYR A 269 17.11 7.90 25.28
N GLU A 270 17.90 7.79 26.35
CA GLU A 270 18.85 6.71 26.53
C GLU A 270 18.14 5.37 26.68
N VAL A 271 17.05 5.31 27.44
CA VAL A 271 16.22 4.11 27.59
C VAL A 271 15.59 3.71 26.24
N ALA A 272 15.05 4.67 25.51
CA ALA A 272 14.47 4.42 24.19
C ALA A 272 15.52 3.93 23.17
N TYR A 273 16.69 4.55 23.16
CA TYR A 273 17.81 4.15 22.29
C TYR A 273 18.33 2.75 22.63
N ALA A 274 18.56 2.47 23.89
CA ALA A 274 19.00 1.16 24.36
C ALA A 274 17.95 0.07 24.01
N GLY A 275 16.66 0.38 24.18
CA GLY A 275 15.56 -0.50 23.81
C GLY A 275 15.51 -0.77 22.31
N ALA A 276 15.68 0.25 21.48
CA ALA A 276 15.73 0.10 20.03
C ALA A 276 16.93 -0.74 19.58
N THR A 277 18.12 -0.46 20.11
CA THR A 277 19.35 -1.19 19.79
C THR A 277 19.25 -2.66 20.21
N LYS A 278 18.72 -2.92 21.40
CA LYS A 278 18.51 -4.30 21.87
C LYS A 278 17.57 -5.06 20.96
N ARG A 279 16.41 -4.48 20.60
CA ARG A 279 15.48 -5.10 19.65
C ARG A 279 16.16 -5.41 18.31
N ALA A 280 17.00 -4.50 17.80
CA ALA A 280 17.73 -4.74 16.56
C ALA A 280 18.65 -5.96 16.63
N VAL A 281 19.38 -6.13 17.76
CA VAL A 281 20.25 -7.29 18.00
C VAL A 281 19.44 -8.59 18.14
N ASP A 282 18.35 -8.56 18.92
CA ASP A 282 17.49 -9.74 19.13
C ASP A 282 16.79 -10.15 17.81
N ASN A 283 16.29 -9.18 17.05
CA ASN A 283 15.62 -9.42 15.77
C ASN A 283 16.58 -9.98 14.71
N PHE A 284 17.85 -9.53 14.71
CA PHE A 284 18.87 -10.11 13.83
C PHE A 284 19.01 -11.62 14.07
N ALA A 285 19.18 -12.02 15.33
CA ALA A 285 19.38 -13.43 15.69
C ALA A 285 18.13 -14.27 15.32
N ALA A 286 16.94 -13.79 15.66
CA ALA A 286 15.67 -14.47 15.37
C ALA A 286 15.44 -14.62 13.87
N MET A 287 15.62 -13.53 13.11
CA MET A 287 15.44 -13.54 11.66
C MET A 287 16.45 -14.42 10.95
N ASN A 288 17.74 -14.35 11.36
CA ASN A 288 18.78 -15.20 10.78
C ASN A 288 18.49 -16.69 11.01
N ALA A 289 18.06 -17.08 12.21
CA ALA A 289 17.64 -18.44 12.49
C ALA A 289 16.42 -18.88 11.64
N ALA A 290 15.46 -17.97 11.43
CA ALA A 290 14.26 -18.26 10.66
C ALA A 290 14.54 -18.51 9.17
N ILE A 291 15.47 -17.75 8.56
CA ILE A 291 15.78 -17.88 7.11
C ILE A 291 16.88 -18.89 6.82
N LEU A 292 17.62 -19.38 7.84
CA LEU A 292 18.73 -20.33 7.67
C LEU A 292 18.29 -21.65 6.99
N PRO A 293 17.16 -22.27 7.31
CA PRO A 293 16.73 -23.53 6.68
C PRO A 293 16.55 -23.46 5.15
N THR A 294 16.40 -22.28 4.61
CA THR A 294 16.28 -22.02 3.16
C THR A 294 17.47 -21.25 2.58
N ASP A 295 18.62 -21.31 3.26
CA ASP A 295 19.86 -20.73 2.78
C ASP A 295 20.50 -21.65 1.74
N GLU A 296 20.68 -21.15 0.52
CA GLU A 296 21.22 -21.91 -0.62
C GLU A 296 22.72 -22.21 -0.50
N ARG A 297 23.45 -21.51 0.40
CA ARG A 297 24.86 -21.83 0.66
C ARG A 297 25.01 -23.25 1.19
N THR A 298 26.11 -23.89 0.85
CA THR A 298 26.41 -25.23 1.36
C THR A 298 26.58 -25.21 2.89
N VAL A 299 26.44 -26.38 3.53
CA VAL A 299 26.64 -26.53 4.97
C VAL A 299 28.07 -26.10 5.35
N ALA A 300 29.07 -26.41 4.53
CA ALA A 300 30.45 -25.97 4.74
C ALA A 300 30.61 -24.44 4.71
N GLN A 301 29.71 -23.72 4.03
CA GLN A 301 29.65 -22.27 3.99
C GLN A 301 28.72 -21.67 5.05
N GLY A 302 28.20 -22.50 5.97
CA GLY A 302 27.27 -22.08 7.00
C GLY A 302 25.82 -21.88 6.53
N GLY A 303 25.46 -22.41 5.38
CA GLY A 303 24.08 -22.48 4.85
C GLY A 303 23.43 -23.84 5.10
N SER A 304 22.27 -24.09 4.51
CA SER A 304 21.53 -25.35 4.57
C SER A 304 21.65 -26.19 3.30
N GLY A 305 22.17 -25.62 2.22
CA GLY A 305 22.18 -26.26 0.90
C GLY A 305 20.78 -26.35 0.26
N TRP A 306 19.85 -25.49 0.65
CA TRP A 306 18.51 -25.45 0.07
C TRP A 306 18.56 -25.12 -1.43
N VAL A 307 17.70 -25.77 -2.20
CA VAL A 307 17.57 -25.52 -3.64
C VAL A 307 16.11 -25.20 -3.96
N TRP A 308 15.86 -24.03 -4.53
CA TRP A 308 14.57 -23.69 -5.10
C TRP A 308 14.39 -24.44 -6.44
N GLN A 309 13.31 -25.22 -6.57
CA GLN A 309 13.03 -26.00 -7.79
C GLN A 309 12.86 -25.10 -9.02
N THR A 310 12.22 -23.94 -8.85
CA THR A 310 12.21 -22.89 -9.86
C THR A 310 13.14 -21.78 -9.40
N PRO A 311 14.26 -21.55 -10.10
CA PRO A 311 15.21 -20.49 -9.72
C PRO A 311 14.55 -19.10 -9.78
N PHE A 312 14.81 -18.28 -8.79
CA PHE A 312 14.43 -16.89 -8.85
C PHE A 312 15.31 -16.11 -9.84
N PRO A 313 14.73 -15.16 -10.61
CA PRO A 313 15.52 -14.23 -11.40
C PRO A 313 16.57 -13.50 -10.57
N THR A 314 17.68 -13.13 -11.19
CA THR A 314 18.76 -12.39 -10.52
C THR A 314 18.50 -10.87 -10.45
N SER A 315 17.37 -10.42 -10.97
CA SER A 315 16.89 -9.04 -10.89
C SER A 315 16.68 -8.58 -9.45
N SER A 316 16.49 -7.28 -9.26
CA SER A 316 16.19 -6.72 -7.94
C SER A 316 14.91 -7.33 -7.35
N LEU A 317 13.82 -7.38 -8.14
CA LEU A 317 12.55 -7.98 -7.70
C LEU A 317 12.69 -9.47 -7.38
N GLY A 318 13.41 -10.22 -8.23
CA GLY A 318 13.66 -11.66 -8.01
C GLY A 318 14.37 -11.92 -6.68
N LYS A 319 15.40 -11.15 -6.34
CA LYS A 319 16.10 -11.23 -5.06
C LYS A 319 15.20 -10.86 -3.87
N GLN A 320 14.36 -9.82 -4.02
CA GLN A 320 13.43 -9.40 -2.98
C GLN A 320 12.38 -10.49 -2.72
N LEU A 321 11.72 -11.02 -3.75
CA LEU A 321 10.71 -12.08 -3.61
C LEU A 321 11.33 -13.40 -3.10
N LYS A 322 12.58 -13.71 -3.46
CA LYS A 322 13.32 -14.83 -2.87
C LYS A 322 13.47 -14.66 -1.36
N MET A 323 13.84 -13.46 -0.90
CA MET A 323 13.93 -13.19 0.54
C MET A 323 12.58 -13.33 1.24
N ILE A 324 11.50 -12.84 0.63
CA ILE A 324 10.15 -13.04 1.19
C ILE A 324 9.81 -14.53 1.29
N ALA A 325 10.08 -15.33 0.25
CA ALA A 325 9.84 -16.76 0.31
C ALA A 325 10.60 -17.44 1.46
N ARG A 326 11.83 -16.99 1.75
CA ARG A 326 12.63 -17.43 2.91
C ARG A 326 12.00 -17.00 4.24
N CYS A 327 11.49 -15.77 4.35
CA CYS A 327 10.79 -15.29 5.56
C CYS A 327 9.49 -16.07 5.79
N ILE A 328 8.72 -16.35 4.74
CA ILE A 328 7.51 -17.19 4.80
C ILE A 328 7.86 -18.62 5.25
N ALA A 329 8.94 -19.19 4.74
CA ALA A 329 9.43 -20.50 5.19
C ALA A 329 9.74 -20.49 6.69
N GLY A 330 10.34 -19.41 7.20
CA GLY A 330 10.68 -19.23 8.61
C GLY A 330 9.54 -18.78 9.54
N ARG A 331 8.32 -18.62 9.03
CA ARG A 331 7.18 -18.08 9.79
C ARG A 331 6.92 -18.79 11.13
N LYS A 332 7.05 -20.13 11.16
CA LYS A 332 6.84 -20.91 12.40
C LYS A 332 7.94 -20.65 13.44
N THR A 333 9.19 -20.48 13.00
CA THR A 333 10.32 -20.09 13.87
C THR A 333 10.10 -18.69 14.45
N LEU A 334 9.50 -17.77 13.67
CA LEU A 334 9.15 -16.42 14.11
C LEU A 334 7.89 -16.37 14.97
N GLY A 335 7.08 -17.44 14.97
CA GLY A 335 5.77 -17.47 15.65
C GLY A 335 4.70 -16.67 14.91
N HIS A 336 4.85 -16.45 13.61
CA HIS A 336 3.94 -15.64 12.82
C HIS A 336 2.80 -16.46 12.20
N GLN A 337 1.58 -15.98 12.37
CA GLN A 337 0.36 -16.44 11.69
C GLN A 337 -0.15 -15.39 10.70
N ARG A 338 0.28 -14.15 10.83
CA ARG A 338 -0.04 -13.04 9.94
C ARG A 338 1.25 -12.29 9.61
N GLN A 339 1.49 -12.07 8.31
CA GLN A 339 2.66 -11.32 7.83
C GLN A 339 2.27 -10.42 6.66
N ILE A 340 2.85 -9.22 6.63
CA ILE A 340 2.73 -8.26 5.54
C ILE A 340 4.12 -8.02 4.99
N TYR A 341 4.24 -7.95 3.66
CA TYR A 341 5.50 -7.77 2.97
C TYR A 341 5.43 -6.67 1.92
N PHE A 342 6.50 -5.93 1.79
CA PHE A 342 6.64 -4.89 0.78
C PHE A 342 7.90 -5.10 -0.06
N VAL A 343 7.71 -5.12 -1.38
CA VAL A 343 8.79 -5.11 -2.39
C VAL A 343 8.48 -4.10 -3.47
N THR A 344 9.49 -3.69 -4.24
CA THR A 344 9.32 -2.72 -5.32
C THR A 344 9.98 -3.19 -6.61
N LEU A 345 9.31 -2.86 -7.72
CA LEU A 345 9.85 -2.88 -9.07
C LEU A 345 9.73 -1.47 -9.64
N GLY A 346 10.81 -0.71 -9.63
CA GLY A 346 10.83 0.65 -10.19
C GLY A 346 11.10 0.66 -11.69
N GLY A 347 11.02 1.86 -12.28
CA GLY A 347 11.37 2.09 -13.70
C GLY A 347 10.16 2.23 -14.62
N PHE A 348 8.92 2.26 -14.08
CA PHE A 348 7.71 2.41 -14.89
C PHE A 348 7.44 3.86 -15.33
N ASP A 349 8.24 4.84 -14.94
CA ASP A 349 8.10 6.23 -15.42
C ASP A 349 8.67 6.38 -16.85
N THR A 350 8.00 5.72 -17.78
CA THR A 350 8.44 5.54 -19.16
C THR A 350 7.94 6.65 -20.10
N HIS A 351 8.40 7.89 -19.88
CA HIS A 351 8.12 8.99 -20.80
C HIS A 351 8.80 8.83 -22.16
N THR A 352 9.90 8.07 -22.20
CA THR A 352 10.67 7.75 -23.40
C THR A 352 11.14 6.31 -23.36
N ALA A 353 11.46 5.73 -24.50
CA ALA A 353 11.95 4.36 -24.64
C ALA A 353 11.03 3.29 -24.00
N GLN A 354 9.75 3.61 -23.85
CA GLN A 354 8.75 2.67 -23.32
C GLN A 354 8.65 1.43 -24.21
N PHE A 355 8.70 1.64 -25.52
CA PHE A 355 8.74 0.63 -26.57
C PHE A 355 9.83 1.01 -27.59
N ASP A 356 10.20 0.07 -28.47
CA ASP A 356 11.22 0.33 -29.50
C ASP A 356 10.63 1.09 -30.68
N VAL A 357 10.73 2.42 -30.61
CA VAL A 357 10.27 3.32 -31.68
C VAL A 357 11.05 3.11 -32.98
N ALA A 358 12.34 2.80 -32.89
CA ALA A 358 13.21 2.70 -34.06
C ALA A 358 12.84 1.52 -34.96
N SER A 359 12.47 0.39 -34.38
CA SER A 359 12.01 -0.77 -35.16
C SER A 359 10.50 -0.79 -35.38
N GLY A 360 9.75 0.11 -34.71
CA GLY A 360 8.28 0.06 -34.65
C GLY A 360 7.73 -1.14 -33.90
N ASN A 361 8.56 -1.83 -33.11
CA ASN A 361 8.15 -3.00 -32.34
C ASN A 361 7.73 -2.63 -30.92
N THR A 362 6.44 -2.63 -30.68
CA THR A 362 5.85 -2.27 -29.38
C THR A 362 5.86 -3.40 -28.35
N THR A 363 6.23 -4.63 -28.77
CA THR A 363 6.33 -5.79 -27.86
C THR A 363 7.68 -5.87 -27.14
N ILE A 364 8.63 -4.98 -27.46
CA ILE A 364 9.94 -4.84 -26.82
C ILE A 364 10.15 -3.40 -26.34
N GLY A 365 11.09 -3.18 -25.45
CA GLY A 365 11.39 -1.89 -24.85
C GLY A 365 11.37 -1.96 -23.32
N THR A 366 11.47 -0.80 -22.66
CA THR A 366 11.57 -0.74 -21.19
C THR A 366 10.35 -1.35 -20.51
N HIS A 367 9.14 -1.02 -20.96
CA HIS A 367 7.92 -1.55 -20.35
C HIS A 367 7.80 -3.07 -20.51
N ALA A 368 8.10 -3.58 -21.72
CA ALA A 368 8.11 -5.03 -21.98
C ALA A 368 9.10 -5.78 -21.09
N ASN A 369 10.29 -5.21 -20.85
CA ASN A 369 11.32 -5.79 -19.99
C ASN A 369 10.89 -5.81 -18.51
N LEU A 370 10.25 -4.72 -18.02
CA LEU A 370 9.72 -4.65 -16.67
C LEU A 370 8.59 -5.66 -16.46
N LEU A 371 7.69 -5.81 -17.42
CA LEU A 371 6.63 -6.80 -17.39
C LEU A 371 7.18 -8.24 -17.47
N ALA A 372 8.22 -8.49 -18.26
CA ALA A 372 8.90 -9.78 -18.31
C ALA A 372 9.54 -10.14 -16.96
N ASP A 373 10.17 -9.17 -16.31
CA ASP A 373 10.74 -9.37 -14.96
C ASP A 373 9.63 -9.64 -13.92
N LEU A 374 8.57 -8.86 -13.91
CA LEU A 374 7.40 -9.11 -13.06
C LEU A 374 6.84 -10.52 -13.27
N ASN A 375 6.65 -10.90 -14.51
CA ASN A 375 6.12 -12.21 -14.92
C ASN A 375 7.00 -13.37 -14.41
N ALA A 376 8.30 -13.32 -14.66
CA ALA A 376 9.24 -14.34 -14.23
C ALA A 376 9.36 -14.43 -12.70
N CYS A 377 9.38 -13.27 -12.03
CA CYS A 377 9.50 -13.17 -10.58
C CYS A 377 8.25 -13.70 -9.86
N VAL A 378 7.04 -13.35 -10.32
CA VAL A 378 5.78 -13.87 -9.76
C VAL A 378 5.68 -15.36 -9.98
N ASN A 379 6.04 -15.87 -11.16
CA ASN A 379 6.06 -17.30 -11.45
C ASN A 379 6.99 -18.05 -10.50
N ALA A 380 8.23 -17.58 -10.33
CA ALA A 380 9.20 -18.20 -9.41
C ALA A 380 8.70 -18.16 -7.95
N PHE A 381 8.07 -17.05 -7.54
CA PHE A 381 7.51 -16.91 -6.20
C PHE A 381 6.34 -17.90 -5.97
N GLN A 382 5.42 -18.03 -6.91
CA GLN A 382 4.32 -19.01 -6.80
C GLN A 382 4.84 -20.46 -6.76
N ALA A 383 5.86 -20.77 -7.57
CA ALA A 383 6.52 -22.08 -7.53
C ALA A 383 7.22 -22.33 -6.17
N ALA A 384 7.84 -21.31 -5.59
CA ALA A 384 8.45 -21.41 -4.26
C ALA A 384 7.41 -21.69 -3.17
N ILE A 385 6.25 -21.01 -3.20
CA ILE A 385 5.14 -21.27 -2.27
C ILE A 385 4.61 -22.70 -2.44
N ALA A 386 4.46 -23.17 -3.69
CA ALA A 386 4.07 -24.55 -3.97
C ALA A 386 5.10 -25.57 -3.44
N GLN A 387 6.41 -25.29 -3.58
CA GLN A 387 7.48 -26.10 -3.02
C GLN A 387 7.40 -26.17 -1.48
N LEU A 388 7.11 -25.05 -0.80
CA LEU A 388 6.92 -25.04 0.65
C LEU A 388 5.71 -25.85 1.11
N ARG A 389 4.67 -26.00 0.28
CA ARG A 389 3.52 -26.90 0.58
C ARG A 389 3.92 -28.36 0.58
N SER A 390 4.85 -28.75 -0.29
CA SER A 390 5.39 -30.12 -0.37
C SER A 390 6.62 -30.36 0.53
N ALA A 391 7.12 -29.31 1.22
CA ALA A 391 8.24 -29.44 2.15
C ALA A 391 7.85 -30.21 3.41
N ALA A 392 8.84 -30.62 4.20
CA ALA A 392 8.64 -31.32 5.47
C ALA A 392 8.93 -30.42 6.69
N GLY A 393 8.41 -30.81 7.85
CA GLY A 393 8.73 -30.22 9.14
C GLY A 393 8.31 -28.75 9.27
N GLN A 394 9.21 -27.92 9.79
CA GLN A 394 8.92 -26.51 10.08
C GLN A 394 8.66 -25.67 8.82
N LEU A 395 9.22 -26.08 7.68
CA LEU A 395 9.03 -25.35 6.41
C LEU A 395 7.66 -25.57 5.80
N GLN A 396 7.02 -26.71 6.12
CA GLN A 396 5.76 -27.13 5.49
C GLN A 396 4.64 -26.10 5.66
N MET A 397 4.07 -25.70 4.55
CA MET A 397 2.80 -24.98 4.50
C MET A 397 1.64 -25.98 4.38
N THR A 398 0.62 -25.81 5.21
CA THR A 398 -0.60 -26.63 5.17
C THR A 398 -1.58 -26.09 4.12
N SER A 399 -2.69 -26.79 3.90
CA SER A 399 -3.75 -26.33 2.98
C SER A 399 -4.46 -25.06 3.48
N THR A 400 -4.39 -24.78 4.79
CA THR A 400 -4.97 -23.57 5.40
C THR A 400 -4.01 -22.37 5.38
N ASP A 401 -2.72 -22.59 5.08
CA ASP A 401 -1.72 -21.55 4.99
C ASP A 401 -1.78 -20.88 3.60
N ASN A 402 -1.97 -19.57 3.55
CA ASN A 402 -2.22 -18.86 2.31
C ASN A 402 -1.32 -17.62 2.15
N VAL A 403 -0.87 -17.42 0.92
CA VAL A 403 -0.08 -16.27 0.50
C VAL A 403 -0.78 -15.60 -0.66
N THR A 404 -1.07 -14.32 -0.53
CA THR A 404 -1.67 -13.48 -1.58
C THR A 404 -0.72 -12.36 -1.92
N GLY A 405 -0.33 -12.31 -3.20
CA GLY A 405 0.40 -11.18 -3.76
C GLY A 405 -0.56 -10.22 -4.47
N PHE A 406 -0.24 -8.94 -4.44
CA PHE A 406 -0.99 -7.91 -5.14
C PHE A 406 -0.05 -6.82 -5.63
N THR A 407 -0.43 -6.14 -6.73
CA THR A 407 0.33 -4.99 -7.23
C THR A 407 -0.32 -3.68 -6.80
N ALA A 408 0.50 -2.66 -6.64
CA ALA A 408 0.12 -1.26 -6.48
C ALA A 408 1.06 -0.41 -7.36
N SER A 409 0.69 0.82 -7.67
CA SER A 409 1.53 1.73 -8.45
C SER A 409 1.15 3.16 -8.08
N ASP A 410 2.01 4.12 -8.39
CA ASP A 410 1.72 5.54 -8.20
C ASP A 410 0.40 5.93 -8.85
N PHE A 411 0.24 5.57 -10.13
CA PHE A 411 -0.92 5.80 -10.99
C PHE A 411 -0.83 4.91 -12.24
N GLY A 412 -1.82 4.97 -13.12
CA GLY A 412 -1.72 4.48 -14.48
C GLY A 412 -1.01 5.48 -15.41
N ARG A 413 -0.83 5.14 -16.67
CA ARG A 413 -0.27 6.05 -17.70
C ARG A 413 -1.39 6.52 -18.65
N THR A 414 -1.10 7.60 -19.40
CA THR A 414 -2.02 8.06 -20.44
C THR A 414 -2.21 6.98 -21.51
N CYS A 415 -3.44 6.83 -22.01
CA CYS A 415 -3.70 5.94 -23.13
C CYS A 415 -3.08 6.49 -24.42
N VAL A 416 -3.13 7.80 -24.63
CA VAL A 416 -2.48 8.46 -25.77
C VAL A 416 -0.98 8.55 -25.50
N THR A 417 -0.18 8.13 -26.49
CA THR A 417 1.29 8.20 -26.44
C THR A 417 1.79 9.61 -26.73
N ASN A 418 2.95 9.96 -26.18
CA ASN A 418 3.72 11.16 -26.54
C ASN A 418 4.72 10.91 -27.69
N GLY A 419 4.67 9.72 -28.31
CA GLY A 419 5.52 9.32 -29.44
C GLY A 419 6.66 8.37 -29.06
N GLY A 420 7.18 8.40 -27.85
CA GLY A 420 8.25 7.51 -27.37
C GLY A 420 7.90 6.79 -26.07
N GLY A 421 6.82 7.20 -25.44
CA GLY A 421 6.30 6.65 -24.21
C GLY A 421 4.91 7.22 -23.90
N THR A 422 4.61 7.34 -22.62
CA THR A 422 3.34 7.84 -22.10
C THR A 422 3.55 8.75 -20.91
N ASP A 423 2.59 9.62 -20.65
CA ASP A 423 2.64 10.56 -19.53
C ASP A 423 1.86 10.01 -18.31
N HIS A 424 1.86 10.76 -17.21
CA HIS A 424 1.18 10.38 -15.98
C HIS A 424 -0.33 10.29 -16.18
N GLY A 425 -0.92 9.19 -15.73
CA GLY A 425 -2.36 8.93 -15.73
C GLY A 425 -2.95 8.97 -14.32
N TRP A 426 -4.12 8.31 -14.11
CA TRP A 426 -4.78 8.23 -12.82
C TRP A 426 -5.08 6.78 -12.46
N GLY A 427 -6.22 6.23 -12.89
CA GLY A 427 -6.58 4.83 -12.66
C GLY A 427 -5.65 3.86 -13.38
N SER A 428 -5.39 2.72 -12.76
CA SER A 428 -4.55 1.65 -13.30
C SER A 428 -5.21 0.29 -13.13
N HIS A 429 -4.72 -0.71 -13.89
CA HIS A 429 -5.09 -2.10 -13.67
C HIS A 429 -4.05 -2.77 -12.80
N HIS A 430 -4.52 -3.53 -11.83
CA HIS A 430 -3.68 -4.27 -10.90
C HIS A 430 -3.99 -5.74 -10.93
N ILE A 431 -3.02 -6.58 -10.56
CA ILE A 431 -3.22 -8.01 -10.39
C ILE A 431 -3.21 -8.39 -8.92
N VAL A 432 -4.05 -9.38 -8.59
CA VAL A 432 -4.01 -10.10 -7.33
C VAL A 432 -3.83 -11.58 -7.65
N PHE A 433 -2.92 -12.25 -6.96
CA PHE A 433 -2.58 -13.65 -7.24
C PHE A 433 -2.34 -14.46 -5.96
N GLY A 434 -2.65 -15.73 -6.02
CA GLY A 434 -2.52 -16.69 -4.92
C GLY A 434 -3.64 -17.72 -4.92
N ASP A 435 -3.55 -18.72 -4.04
CA ASP A 435 -4.48 -19.84 -4.03
C ASP A 435 -5.91 -19.48 -3.55
N GLN A 436 -6.07 -18.37 -2.83
CA GLN A 436 -7.35 -17.87 -2.33
C GLN A 436 -7.96 -16.75 -3.18
N VAL A 437 -7.35 -16.46 -4.31
CA VAL A 437 -7.93 -15.51 -5.26
C VAL A 437 -9.06 -16.19 -6.03
N VAL A 438 -10.19 -15.53 -6.16
CA VAL A 438 -11.27 -15.90 -7.07
C VAL A 438 -10.86 -15.42 -8.46
N GLY A 439 -9.93 -16.14 -9.06
CA GLY A 439 -9.26 -15.77 -10.29
C GLY A 439 -10.04 -16.08 -11.56
N GLN A 440 -9.36 -15.97 -12.71
CA GLN A 440 -9.94 -16.10 -14.05
C GLN A 440 -11.06 -15.06 -14.30
N LYS A 441 -10.94 -13.92 -13.62
CA LYS A 441 -11.91 -12.81 -13.68
C LYS A 441 -11.19 -11.45 -13.70
N THR A 442 -11.89 -10.48 -14.27
CA THR A 442 -11.62 -9.06 -14.08
C THR A 442 -12.67 -8.50 -13.11
N TYR A 443 -12.24 -7.70 -12.16
CA TYR A 443 -13.10 -7.03 -11.18
C TYR A 443 -13.10 -5.52 -11.43
N GLY A 444 -14.24 -4.87 -11.19
CA GLY A 444 -14.47 -3.50 -11.58
C GLY A 444 -14.79 -3.36 -13.08
N ALA A 445 -15.07 -2.13 -13.49
CA ALA A 445 -15.37 -1.85 -14.89
C ALA A 445 -14.07 -1.55 -15.65
N PHE A 446 -13.85 -2.26 -16.75
CA PHE A 446 -12.83 -1.86 -17.72
C PHE A 446 -13.18 -0.46 -18.25
N PRO A 447 -12.22 0.49 -18.36
CA PRO A 447 -12.54 1.85 -18.78
C PRO A 447 -13.06 1.88 -20.22
N ASN A 448 -14.03 2.76 -20.45
CA ASN A 448 -14.40 3.10 -21.83
C ASN A 448 -13.22 3.83 -22.47
N LEU A 449 -12.61 3.23 -23.48
CA LEU A 449 -11.40 3.73 -24.13
C LEU A 449 -11.65 4.97 -25.02
N THR A 450 -12.86 5.53 -25.07
CA THR A 450 -13.13 6.74 -25.85
C THR A 450 -12.46 7.94 -25.18
N VAL A 451 -11.38 8.42 -25.80
CA VAL A 451 -10.63 9.59 -25.34
C VAL A 451 -11.50 10.86 -25.44
N ASN A 452 -11.31 11.77 -24.50
CA ASN A 452 -12.05 13.02 -24.36
C ASN A 452 -13.55 12.87 -24.04
N THR A 453 -13.99 11.68 -23.65
CA THR A 453 -15.35 11.40 -23.19
C THR A 453 -15.33 10.40 -22.04
N GLY A 454 -16.50 9.96 -21.58
CA GLY A 454 -16.66 8.83 -20.67
C GLY A 454 -15.76 8.89 -19.44
N ASP A 455 -14.79 8.02 -19.40
CA ASP A 455 -13.90 7.84 -18.25
C ASP A 455 -12.60 8.64 -18.32
N ASP A 456 -12.35 9.37 -19.43
CA ASP A 456 -11.14 10.17 -19.58
C ASP A 456 -11.23 11.51 -18.83
N ALA A 457 -10.42 11.72 -17.83
CA ALA A 457 -10.35 12.97 -17.06
C ALA A 457 -9.94 14.19 -17.91
N THR A 458 -9.15 13.96 -18.97
CA THR A 458 -8.55 15.04 -19.76
C THR A 458 -8.88 14.91 -21.26
N SER A 459 -7.94 14.64 -22.09
CA SER A 459 -8.07 14.29 -23.50
C SER A 459 -6.94 13.37 -23.94
N GLN A 460 -6.31 12.71 -22.97
CA GLN A 460 -5.15 11.87 -23.18
C GLN A 460 -5.37 10.43 -22.69
N GLY A 461 -6.61 10.09 -22.28
CA GLY A 461 -6.90 8.78 -21.70
C GLY A 461 -6.30 8.62 -20.31
N ARG A 462 -6.47 9.64 -19.44
CA ARG A 462 -6.25 9.53 -17.99
C ARG A 462 -7.54 9.02 -17.38
N TRP A 463 -7.60 7.72 -17.17
CA TRP A 463 -8.84 7.08 -16.75
C TRP A 463 -9.21 7.45 -15.32
N ILE A 464 -10.41 8.03 -15.14
CA ILE A 464 -10.97 8.27 -13.80
C ILE A 464 -11.22 6.92 -13.15
N PRO A 465 -10.68 6.65 -11.96
CA PRO A 465 -10.86 5.36 -11.31
C PRO A 465 -12.32 5.02 -11.08
N LYS A 466 -12.67 3.73 -11.22
CA LYS A 466 -14.00 3.18 -10.89
C LYS A 466 -13.98 2.44 -9.57
N ILE A 467 -12.80 2.03 -9.13
CA ILE A 467 -12.54 1.41 -7.84
C ILE A 467 -11.58 2.33 -7.08
N SER A 468 -11.91 2.63 -5.84
CA SER A 468 -11.01 3.35 -4.94
C SER A 468 -9.92 2.41 -4.40
N VAL A 469 -8.78 3.00 -4.02
CA VAL A 469 -7.75 2.27 -3.25
C VAL A 469 -8.34 1.72 -1.95
N ASP A 470 -9.32 2.41 -1.36
CA ASP A 470 -10.03 1.96 -0.15
C ASP A 470 -10.76 0.63 -0.37
N GLU A 471 -11.56 0.50 -1.45
CA GLU A 471 -12.30 -0.73 -1.78
C GLU A 471 -11.36 -1.89 -2.11
N TYR A 472 -10.31 -1.61 -2.90
CA TYR A 472 -9.29 -2.59 -3.26
C TYR A 472 -8.58 -3.13 -2.03
N SER A 473 -8.11 -2.25 -1.17
CA SER A 473 -7.34 -2.62 0.04
C SER A 473 -8.23 -3.19 1.15
N ALA A 474 -9.48 -2.75 1.26
CA ALA A 474 -10.44 -3.30 2.22
C ALA A 474 -10.75 -4.78 1.94
N THR A 475 -10.90 -5.16 0.68
CA THR A 475 -11.07 -6.57 0.29
C THR A 475 -9.90 -7.44 0.77
N LEU A 476 -8.65 -6.95 0.60
CA LEU A 476 -7.45 -7.63 1.08
C LEU A 476 -7.41 -7.69 2.62
N ALA A 477 -7.79 -6.60 3.29
CA ALA A 477 -7.83 -6.52 4.75
C ALA A 477 -8.86 -7.48 5.37
N ILE A 478 -10.06 -7.59 4.78
CA ILE A 478 -11.09 -8.57 5.19
C ILE A 478 -10.54 -9.99 5.09
N TRP A 479 -9.98 -10.33 3.93
CA TRP A 479 -9.37 -11.65 3.72
C TRP A 479 -8.25 -11.93 4.74
N PHE A 480 -7.43 -10.95 5.07
CA PHE A 480 -6.31 -11.08 6.00
C PHE A 480 -6.77 -11.34 7.44
N GLY A 481 -7.97 -10.94 7.81
CA GLY A 481 -8.58 -11.22 9.11
C GLY A 481 -9.13 -9.99 9.84
N VAL A 482 -9.20 -8.84 9.19
CA VAL A 482 -9.83 -7.65 9.76
C VAL A 482 -11.36 -7.83 9.75
N PRO A 483 -12.04 -7.71 10.90
CA PRO A 483 -13.49 -7.74 10.94
C PRO A 483 -14.10 -6.57 10.14
N PRO A 484 -15.18 -6.79 9.37
CA PRO A 484 -15.84 -5.72 8.61
C PRO A 484 -16.22 -4.50 9.45
N SER A 485 -16.57 -4.69 10.72
CA SER A 485 -16.86 -3.60 11.68
C SER A 485 -15.68 -2.64 11.92
N ASN A 486 -14.46 -3.09 11.69
CA ASN A 486 -13.25 -2.33 11.97
C ASN A 486 -12.65 -1.65 10.72
N LEU A 487 -13.22 -1.87 9.55
CA LEU A 487 -12.69 -1.33 8.29
C LEU A 487 -12.60 0.20 8.28
N ASN A 488 -13.56 0.90 8.88
CA ASN A 488 -13.54 2.37 8.95
C ASN A 488 -12.38 2.93 9.81
N MET A 489 -11.78 2.11 10.68
CA MET A 489 -10.57 2.50 11.43
C MET A 489 -9.35 2.50 10.51
N ILE A 490 -9.31 1.58 9.54
CA ILE A 490 -8.23 1.44 8.56
C ILE A 490 -8.45 2.37 7.37
N PHE A 491 -9.67 2.43 6.86
CA PHE A 491 -10.09 3.14 5.67
C PHE A 491 -11.16 4.19 6.00
N PRO A 492 -10.78 5.38 6.48
CA PRO A 492 -11.76 6.37 6.95
C PRO A 492 -12.72 6.87 5.86
N ASN A 493 -12.33 6.75 4.61
CA ASN A 493 -13.12 7.18 3.46
C ASN A 493 -13.99 6.07 2.86
N LEU A 494 -13.84 4.82 3.31
CA LEU A 494 -14.50 3.65 2.72
C LEU A 494 -16.03 3.78 2.68
N GLY A 495 -16.64 4.40 3.69
CA GLY A 495 -18.09 4.64 3.72
C GLY A 495 -18.64 5.57 2.64
N ARG A 496 -17.76 6.19 1.81
CA ARG A 496 -18.14 7.00 0.64
C ARG A 496 -18.32 6.15 -0.63
N PHE A 497 -17.93 4.87 -0.58
CA PHE A 497 -17.97 3.92 -1.69
C PHE A 497 -18.94 2.79 -1.42
N ALA A 498 -19.43 2.17 -2.51
CA ALA A 498 -20.52 1.19 -2.40
C ALA A 498 -20.05 -0.22 -2.01
N ASN A 499 -18.80 -0.58 -2.34
CA ASN A 499 -18.33 -1.96 -2.28
C ASN A 499 -17.12 -2.12 -1.36
N PRO A 500 -17.31 -2.29 -0.05
CA PRO A 500 -16.19 -2.51 0.87
C PRO A 500 -15.47 -3.86 0.63
N ASP A 501 -16.12 -4.79 -0.07
CA ASP A 501 -15.56 -6.07 -0.50
C ASP A 501 -15.91 -6.31 -1.98
N LEU A 502 -14.88 -6.32 -2.82
CA LEU A 502 -15.01 -6.53 -4.27
C LEU A 502 -15.17 -8.02 -4.65
N GLY A 503 -15.02 -8.93 -3.70
CA GLY A 503 -15.23 -10.36 -3.89
C GLY A 503 -14.15 -11.08 -4.68
N PHE A 504 -12.97 -10.49 -4.89
CA PHE A 504 -11.86 -11.16 -5.57
C PHE A 504 -11.03 -12.09 -4.67
N MET A 505 -11.33 -12.12 -3.38
CA MET A 505 -10.78 -13.09 -2.45
C MET A 505 -11.84 -14.12 -2.05
N ALA A 506 -11.45 -15.38 -1.94
CA ALA A 506 -12.35 -16.40 -1.39
C ALA A 506 -12.76 -15.99 0.03
N SER A 507 -14.06 -16.06 0.30
CA SER A 507 -14.59 -15.73 1.62
C SER A 507 -13.88 -16.58 2.67
N ALA A 508 -13.23 -15.94 3.63
CA ALA A 508 -12.83 -16.64 4.84
C ALA A 508 -14.10 -17.19 5.46
N SER A 509 -14.19 -18.51 5.65
CA SER A 509 -15.25 -19.07 6.48
C SER A 509 -15.18 -18.32 7.81
N PRO A 510 -16.25 -17.65 8.28
CA PRO A 510 -16.16 -16.91 9.53
C PRO A 510 -15.73 -17.90 10.61
N ALA A 511 -14.59 -17.64 11.25
CA ALA A 511 -14.25 -18.37 12.47
C ALA A 511 -15.45 -18.27 13.41
N PRO A 512 -15.90 -19.36 14.05
CA PRO A 512 -17.02 -19.28 14.97
C PRO A 512 -16.67 -18.26 16.05
N VAL A 513 -17.39 -17.14 16.05
CA VAL A 513 -17.28 -16.14 17.10
C VAL A 513 -17.75 -16.83 18.38
N PRO A 514 -16.92 -16.96 19.43
CA PRO A 514 -17.42 -17.43 20.70
C PRO A 514 -18.50 -16.46 21.15
N LEU A 515 -19.72 -16.91 21.28
CA LEU A 515 -20.82 -16.15 21.87
C LEU A 515 -20.41 -15.76 23.29
N ALA A 516 -19.92 -14.54 23.47
CA ALA A 516 -19.71 -13.95 24.78
C ALA A 516 -21.09 -13.81 25.43
N HIS A 517 -21.33 -14.59 26.46
CA HIS A 517 -22.52 -14.46 27.31
C HIS A 517 -22.51 -13.11 28.04
N GLY A 518 -23.48 -12.30 27.74
CA GLY A 518 -24.13 -11.40 28.67
C GLY A 518 -23.37 -10.16 29.12
N GLY A 519 -23.72 -9.04 28.53
CA GLY A 519 -23.47 -7.72 29.07
C GLY A 519 -24.07 -6.65 28.16
N VAL A 520 -25.42 -6.59 28.15
CA VAL A 520 -26.13 -5.51 27.44
C VAL A 520 -25.97 -4.23 28.24
N ILE A 521 -25.12 -3.31 27.77
CA ILE A 521 -25.27 -1.90 28.16
C ILE A 521 -26.09 -1.25 27.05
N ALA A 522 -27.38 -1.08 27.32
CA ALA A 522 -28.25 -0.28 26.48
C ALA A 522 -27.84 1.19 26.60
N VAL A 523 -27.29 1.76 25.57
CA VAL A 523 -27.21 3.22 25.41
C VAL A 523 -28.45 3.64 24.65
N SER A 524 -29.36 4.32 25.37
CA SER A 524 -30.59 4.87 24.84
C SER A 524 -30.28 5.90 23.73
N ALA A 525 -30.98 5.76 22.62
CA ALA A 525 -31.04 6.79 21.58
C ALA A 525 -31.69 8.06 22.17
N ALA A 526 -30.99 9.16 22.09
CA ALA A 526 -31.53 10.48 22.37
C ALA A 526 -31.53 11.35 21.14
N GLU A 527 -32.73 11.69 20.74
CA GLU A 527 -33.18 12.94 20.12
C GLU A 527 -32.62 13.39 18.79
N SER A 528 -33.50 13.27 17.82
CA SER A 528 -33.49 14.00 16.53
C SER A 528 -33.63 15.51 16.77
N ILE A 529 -32.65 16.28 16.36
CA ILE A 529 -32.77 17.74 16.23
C ILE A 529 -33.12 18.06 14.78
N ALA A 530 -34.33 18.59 14.57
CA ALA A 530 -34.79 19.11 13.30
C ALA A 530 -34.05 20.41 12.91
N PRO A 531 -33.84 20.70 11.62
CA PRO A 531 -33.17 21.91 11.20
C PRO A 531 -34.10 23.12 11.28
N ALA A 532 -33.68 24.14 12.00
CA ALA A 532 -34.34 25.44 12.01
C ALA A 532 -34.03 26.22 10.71
N SER A 533 -35.08 26.59 10.00
CA SER A 533 -35.04 27.52 8.88
C SER A 533 -34.79 28.94 9.37
N SER A 534 -33.74 29.60 8.89
CA SER A 534 -33.68 31.08 8.90
C SER A 534 -32.96 31.59 7.64
N SER A 535 -33.76 32.16 6.76
CA SER A 535 -33.36 33.04 5.67
C SER A 535 -32.80 34.34 6.22
N LYS A 536 -31.52 34.64 5.94
CA LYS A 536 -31.03 36.04 5.86
C LYS A 536 -29.96 36.16 4.79
N ALA A 537 -30.23 37.00 3.81
CA ALA A 537 -29.38 37.35 2.71
C ALA A 537 -28.04 37.96 3.16
N ARG A 538 -26.95 37.50 2.57
CA ARG A 538 -25.62 38.09 2.70
C ARG A 538 -25.44 39.25 1.72
N PRO A 539 -24.81 40.39 2.10
CA PRO A 539 -24.48 41.45 1.18
C PRO A 539 -23.29 41.08 0.29
N LYS A 540 -23.32 41.61 -0.96
CA LYS A 540 -22.28 41.44 -2.00
C LYS A 540 -20.94 42.02 -1.54
N PRO A 541 -19.81 41.36 -1.82
CA PRO A 541 -18.48 41.93 -1.61
C PRO A 541 -18.15 42.97 -2.71
N ALA A 542 -17.39 44.00 -2.32
CA ALA A 542 -16.87 45.07 -3.19
C ALA A 542 -15.75 44.55 -4.12
N PRO A 543 -15.50 45.16 -5.28
CA PRO A 543 -14.54 44.71 -6.26
C PRO A 543 -13.09 44.85 -5.79
N ALA A 544 -12.29 43.81 -6.05
CA ALA A 544 -10.87 43.74 -5.72
C ALA A 544 -10.06 44.68 -6.62
N LYS A 545 -9.11 45.38 -5.98
CA LYS A 545 -8.12 46.24 -6.65
C LYS A 545 -7.10 45.41 -7.41
N THR A 546 -6.80 45.80 -8.64
CA THR A 546 -5.81 45.23 -9.55
C THR A 546 -4.42 45.23 -8.95
N PRO A 547 -3.62 44.15 -9.05
CA PRO A 547 -2.24 44.17 -8.56
C PRO A 547 -1.31 44.92 -9.52
N VAL A 548 -0.47 45.79 -8.94
CA VAL A 548 0.61 46.53 -9.61
C VAL A 548 1.75 45.57 -9.94
N LYS A 549 2.19 45.60 -11.19
CA LYS A 549 3.30 44.78 -11.73
C LYS A 549 4.64 45.30 -11.13
N PRO A 550 5.50 44.42 -10.56
CA PRO A 550 6.82 44.88 -10.11
C PRO A 550 7.78 45.10 -11.30
N ALA A 551 8.65 46.07 -11.12
CA ALA A 551 9.68 46.47 -12.09
C ALA A 551 10.78 45.40 -12.23
N PRO A 552 11.48 45.33 -13.39
CA PRO A 552 12.51 44.33 -13.65
C PRO A 552 13.76 44.57 -12.80
N VAL A 553 14.28 43.52 -12.19
CA VAL A 553 15.57 43.52 -11.48
C VAL A 553 16.67 43.24 -12.49
N GLU A 554 17.58 44.19 -12.67
CA GLU A 554 18.80 44.02 -13.48
C GLU A 554 19.74 43.00 -12.84
N ARG A 555 20.22 42.04 -13.65
CA ARG A 555 21.26 41.08 -13.25
C ARG A 555 22.64 41.66 -13.42
N PRO A 556 23.59 41.50 -12.48
CA PRO A 556 24.96 41.93 -12.67
C PRO A 556 25.70 41.06 -13.71
N VAL A 557 26.39 41.73 -14.63
CA VAL A 557 27.23 41.13 -15.65
C VAL A 557 28.56 40.68 -15.04
N MET A 558 28.85 39.39 -14.99
CA MET A 558 30.16 38.87 -14.63
C MET A 558 31.12 39.07 -15.81
N ARG A 559 32.15 39.93 -15.63
CA ARG A 559 33.30 40.01 -16.53
C ARG A 559 34.17 38.78 -16.37
N ARG A 560 34.40 38.06 -17.49
CA ARG A 560 35.45 37.05 -17.59
C ARG A 560 36.79 37.80 -17.74
N THR A 561 37.71 37.54 -16.82
CA THR A 561 39.15 37.83 -17.02
C THR A 561 39.80 36.58 -17.57
N ALA A 562 40.46 36.72 -18.69
CA ALA A 562 41.32 35.70 -19.26
C ALA A 562 42.66 35.70 -18.50
N GLY A 563 43.20 34.49 -18.29
CA GLY A 563 44.51 34.18 -17.76
C GLY A 563 44.67 32.68 -17.77
#